data_49a921ed40df1a9187c05e9294afe950
#
_entry.id   49a921ed40df1a9187c05e9294afe950
#
_cell.length_a   1.000
_cell.length_b   1.000
_cell.length_c   1.000
_cell.angle_alpha   90.00
_cell.angle_beta   90.00
_cell.angle_gamma   90.00
#
_symmetry.space_group_name_H-M   'P 1'
#
loop_
_entity.id
_entity.type
_entity.pdbx_description
1 polymer ?
#
loop_
_entity_poly.entity_id
_entity_poly.type
_entity_poly.pdbx_seq_one_letter_code
_entity_poly.pdbx_strand_id
1 'polypeptide(L)'
;MNVPGEAAILAKLAEVQALPALPMVVNALSRRIGDVTVSAGEIGRLLSHDQALTARVLRLANSAFYSPREAIRTPDQAVVLLGFGTVRAIVLKASIFSAYDVERARPFWLHALGTACAARTVARISGLGNGDDAFVMGLLHDLGKLALDEFLPELYRPVREAVARDGGLIRDAEIRILGCDHAVVGRFLCEHWSLPLAYRDAIAGHHDLSLSSDANRPFAACVQLADIIARALLIGNGGDNAMPVLDSQVMRLLHLREDQFSDIFTATEDEIDRAEVFFTIING
;
A
#
# COMPACT_ATOMS: atom_id res chain seq x y z
N MET A 1 8.57 -24.69 20.22
CA MET A 1 8.16 -24.89 18.80
C MET A 1 9.31 -24.44 17.92
N ASN A 2 9.61 -25.15 16.84
CA ASN A 2 10.70 -24.76 15.94
C ASN A 2 10.20 -23.56 15.10
N VAL A 3 10.92 -22.43 15.12
CA VAL A 3 10.58 -21.24 14.34
C VAL A 3 10.85 -21.58 12.86
N PRO A 4 9.88 -21.41 11.95
CA PRO A 4 10.07 -21.80 10.53
C PRO A 4 11.25 -21.09 9.84
N GLY A 5 11.42 -19.80 10.11
CA GLY A 5 12.42 -18.96 9.46
C GLY A 5 11.96 -18.42 8.09
N GLU A 6 12.61 -17.33 7.65
CA GLU A 6 12.29 -16.60 6.40
C GLU A 6 12.21 -17.52 5.18
N ALA A 7 13.28 -18.31 4.93
CA ALA A 7 13.37 -19.17 3.75
C ALA A 7 12.21 -20.19 3.68
N ALA A 8 11.78 -20.74 4.83
CA ALA A 8 10.68 -21.70 4.87
C ALA A 8 9.32 -21.02 4.62
N ILE A 9 9.10 -19.80 5.11
CA ILE A 9 7.88 -19.02 4.86
C ILE A 9 7.80 -18.66 3.37
N LEU A 10 8.87 -18.12 2.78
CA LEU A 10 8.90 -17.74 1.37
C LEU A 10 8.76 -18.95 0.43
N ALA A 11 9.37 -20.09 0.76
CA ALA A 11 9.21 -21.34 -0.01
C ALA A 11 7.74 -21.80 -0.01
N LYS A 12 7.06 -21.75 1.14
CA LYS A 12 5.62 -22.10 1.23
C LYS A 12 4.76 -21.15 0.40
N LEU A 13 5.06 -19.85 0.42
CA LEU A 13 4.32 -18.87 -0.41
C LEU A 13 4.58 -19.10 -1.90
N ALA A 14 5.79 -19.48 -2.30
CA ALA A 14 6.12 -19.78 -3.69
C ALA A 14 5.37 -21.03 -4.21
N GLU A 15 5.02 -21.98 -3.34
CA GLU A 15 4.24 -23.18 -3.69
C GLU A 15 2.73 -22.89 -3.80
N VAL A 16 2.26 -21.72 -3.34
CA VAL A 16 0.85 -21.34 -3.41
C VAL A 16 0.44 -21.07 -4.85
N GLN A 17 -0.27 -22.03 -5.47
CA GLN A 17 -0.80 -21.87 -6.83
C GLN A 17 -1.85 -20.75 -6.98
N ALA A 18 -2.42 -20.33 -5.86
CA ALA A 18 -3.44 -19.28 -5.79
C ALA A 18 -2.87 -17.88 -5.49
N LEU A 19 -1.55 -17.68 -5.47
CA LEU A 19 -1.01 -16.31 -5.45
C LEU A 19 -1.58 -15.59 -6.67
N PRO A 20 -2.38 -14.52 -6.47
CA PRO A 20 -3.03 -13.88 -7.60
C PRO A 20 -2.00 -13.40 -8.59
N ALA A 21 -2.09 -13.91 -9.83
CA ALA A 21 -1.32 -13.32 -10.91
C ALA A 21 -1.82 -11.88 -11.09
N LEU A 22 -0.90 -10.93 -11.14
CA LEU A 22 -1.31 -9.57 -11.50
C LEU A 22 -1.94 -9.62 -12.90
N PRO A 23 -3.16 -9.06 -13.11
CA PRO A 23 -3.74 -8.95 -14.44
C PRO A 23 -2.75 -8.32 -15.42
N MET A 24 -2.89 -8.66 -16.70
CA MET A 24 -2.03 -8.08 -17.75
C MET A 24 -1.99 -6.54 -17.69
N VAL A 25 -3.11 -5.93 -17.31
CA VAL A 25 -3.21 -4.48 -17.10
C VAL A 25 -2.26 -4.00 -16.00
N VAL A 26 -2.19 -4.69 -14.86
CA VAL A 26 -1.27 -4.32 -13.75
C VAL A 26 0.18 -4.49 -14.18
N ASN A 27 0.49 -5.62 -14.81
CA ASN A 27 1.85 -5.87 -15.31
C ASN A 27 2.27 -4.82 -16.35
N ALA A 28 1.37 -4.44 -17.25
CA ALA A 28 1.63 -3.41 -18.25
C ALA A 28 1.79 -2.02 -17.60
N LEU A 29 0.96 -1.69 -16.61
CA LEU A 29 1.09 -0.46 -15.82
C LEU A 29 2.36 -0.43 -15.00
N SER A 30 2.74 -1.55 -14.37
CA SER A 30 3.92 -1.63 -13.51
C SER A 30 5.23 -1.57 -14.30
N ARG A 31 5.31 -2.17 -15.49
CA ARG A 31 6.52 -2.13 -16.35
C ARG A 31 6.81 -0.75 -16.92
N ARG A 32 5.82 0.14 -16.96
CA ARG A 32 5.93 1.49 -17.54
C ARG A 32 6.04 2.58 -16.48
N ILE A 33 6.26 2.19 -15.22
CA ILE A 33 6.50 3.12 -14.11
C ILE A 33 7.87 3.78 -14.32
N GLY A 34 7.88 5.11 -14.32
CA GLY A 34 9.08 5.91 -14.63
C GLY A 34 9.28 6.16 -16.12
N ASP A 35 8.47 5.56 -17.01
CA ASP A 35 8.47 5.89 -18.42
C ASP A 35 7.53 7.07 -18.67
N VAL A 36 8.11 8.28 -18.77
CA VAL A 36 7.38 9.54 -19.07
C VAL A 36 6.72 9.54 -20.46
N THR A 37 6.91 8.49 -21.25
CA THR A 37 6.34 8.38 -22.61
C THR A 37 4.98 7.72 -22.65
N VAL A 38 4.52 7.09 -21.55
CA VAL A 38 3.23 6.42 -21.49
C VAL A 38 2.08 7.42 -21.46
N SER A 39 1.20 7.33 -22.44
CA SER A 39 0.04 8.22 -22.53
C SER A 39 -1.18 7.67 -21.75
N ALA A 40 -2.03 8.59 -21.28
CA ALA A 40 -3.32 8.23 -20.67
C ALA A 40 -4.20 7.37 -21.60
N GLY A 41 -4.11 7.61 -22.92
CA GLY A 41 -4.83 6.82 -23.92
C GLY A 41 -4.34 5.38 -24.04
N GLU A 42 -3.05 5.08 -23.78
CA GLU A 42 -2.56 3.69 -23.75
C GLU A 42 -3.06 2.95 -22.52
N ILE A 43 -3.06 3.61 -21.36
CA ILE A 43 -3.61 3.05 -20.13
C ILE A 43 -5.13 2.86 -20.24
N GLY A 44 -5.82 3.85 -20.78
CA GLY A 44 -7.26 3.76 -21.03
C GLY A 44 -7.63 2.57 -21.90
N ARG A 45 -6.85 2.31 -22.96
CA ARG A 45 -7.03 1.11 -23.81
C ARG A 45 -6.80 -0.19 -23.04
N LEU A 46 -5.76 -0.26 -22.22
CA LEU A 46 -5.52 -1.45 -21.39
C LEU A 46 -6.67 -1.70 -20.40
N LEU A 47 -7.16 -0.64 -19.73
CA LEU A 47 -8.32 -0.73 -18.83
C LEU A 47 -9.58 -1.22 -19.56
N SER A 48 -9.79 -0.78 -20.78
CA SER A 48 -10.99 -1.15 -21.60
C SER A 48 -11.09 -2.64 -21.89
N HIS A 49 -10.02 -3.42 -21.72
CA HIS A 49 -10.06 -4.88 -21.85
C HIS A 49 -10.67 -5.58 -20.61
N ASP A 50 -10.88 -4.85 -19.50
CA ASP A 50 -11.50 -5.36 -18.28
C ASP A 50 -12.69 -4.45 -17.90
N GLN A 51 -13.92 -4.97 -18.10
CA GLN A 51 -15.15 -4.21 -17.85
C GLN A 51 -15.32 -3.86 -16.36
N ALA A 52 -14.91 -4.73 -15.45
CA ALA A 52 -15.05 -4.50 -14.02
C ALA A 52 -14.10 -3.41 -13.56
N LEU A 53 -12.83 -3.45 -13.98
CA LEU A 53 -11.85 -2.41 -13.70
C LEU A 53 -12.26 -1.07 -14.33
N THR A 54 -12.72 -1.08 -15.58
CA THR A 54 -13.24 0.11 -16.26
C THR A 54 -14.36 0.76 -15.44
N ALA A 55 -15.36 -0.03 -15.03
CA ALA A 55 -16.48 0.49 -14.26
C ALA A 55 -16.05 1.07 -12.90
N ARG A 56 -15.10 0.45 -12.23
CA ARG A 56 -14.54 0.96 -10.96
C ARG A 56 -13.79 2.27 -11.13
N VAL A 57 -12.92 2.34 -12.14
CA VAL A 57 -12.15 3.55 -12.46
C VAL A 57 -13.07 4.71 -12.84
N LEU A 58 -14.09 4.47 -13.69
CA LEU A 58 -15.07 5.49 -14.07
C LEU A 58 -15.95 5.94 -12.90
N ARG A 59 -16.40 5.01 -12.04
CA ARG A 59 -17.14 5.37 -10.81
C ARG A 59 -16.34 6.29 -9.91
N LEU A 60 -15.06 5.98 -9.71
CA LEU A 60 -14.20 6.81 -8.89
C LEU A 60 -13.99 8.20 -9.52
N ALA A 61 -13.69 8.26 -10.82
CA ALA A 61 -13.50 9.53 -11.54
C ALA A 61 -14.75 10.43 -11.47
N ASN A 62 -15.95 9.85 -11.42
CA ASN A 62 -17.21 10.58 -11.33
C ASN A 62 -17.72 10.75 -9.87
N SER A 63 -16.93 10.37 -8.88
CA SER A 63 -17.31 10.53 -7.48
C SER A 63 -17.33 11.99 -7.04
N ALA A 64 -18.04 12.26 -5.95
CA ALA A 64 -18.06 13.58 -5.32
C ALA A 64 -16.65 14.07 -4.91
N PHE A 65 -15.72 13.13 -4.71
CA PHE A 65 -14.32 13.41 -4.41
C PHE A 65 -13.58 14.15 -5.54
N TYR A 66 -13.68 13.63 -6.78
CA TYR A 66 -13.02 14.26 -7.93
C TYR A 66 -13.86 15.38 -8.53
N SER A 67 -15.18 15.38 -8.28
CA SER A 67 -16.15 16.41 -8.70
C SER A 67 -15.85 16.99 -10.08
N PRO A 68 -15.75 16.17 -11.13
CA PRO A 68 -15.42 16.66 -12.46
C PRO A 68 -16.53 17.62 -12.95
N ARG A 69 -16.14 18.70 -13.65
CA ARG A 69 -17.11 19.66 -14.20
C ARG A 69 -18.10 19.02 -15.19
N GLU A 70 -17.64 17.99 -15.88
CA GLU A 70 -18.43 17.16 -16.78
C GLU A 70 -18.22 15.68 -16.47
N ALA A 71 -19.24 14.85 -16.68
CA ALA A 71 -19.14 13.42 -16.41
C ALA A 71 -18.02 12.78 -17.25
N ILE A 72 -17.13 12.05 -16.58
CA ILE A 72 -16.06 11.26 -17.18
C ILE A 72 -16.67 10.02 -17.80
N ARG A 73 -16.48 9.82 -19.09
CA ARG A 73 -17.14 8.76 -19.87
C ARG A 73 -16.20 7.69 -20.40
N THR A 74 -14.90 8.00 -20.46
CA THR A 74 -13.90 7.09 -21.01
C THR A 74 -12.77 6.83 -20.03
N PRO A 75 -12.15 5.63 -20.08
CA PRO A 75 -11.04 5.29 -19.17
C PRO A 75 -9.83 6.22 -19.30
N ASP A 76 -9.52 6.71 -20.49
CA ASP A 76 -8.43 7.65 -20.74
C ASP A 76 -8.68 9.01 -20.06
N GLN A 77 -9.92 9.53 -20.12
CA GLN A 77 -10.30 10.72 -19.35
C GLN A 77 -10.17 10.47 -17.83
N ALA A 78 -10.59 9.30 -17.37
CA ALA A 78 -10.45 8.92 -15.98
C ALA A 78 -8.97 8.84 -15.55
N VAL A 79 -8.09 8.30 -16.38
CA VAL A 79 -6.65 8.26 -16.12
C VAL A 79 -6.06 9.67 -16.02
N VAL A 80 -6.48 10.59 -16.86
CA VAL A 80 -6.02 12.01 -16.80
C VAL A 80 -6.45 12.66 -15.49
N LEU A 81 -7.69 12.43 -15.05
CA LEU A 81 -8.23 13.02 -13.84
C LEU A 81 -7.66 12.42 -12.56
N LEU A 82 -7.59 11.08 -12.50
CA LEU A 82 -7.17 10.32 -11.32
C LEU A 82 -5.66 10.27 -11.14
N GLY A 83 -4.91 10.41 -12.23
CA GLY A 83 -3.49 10.13 -12.27
C GLY A 83 -3.16 8.63 -12.36
N PHE A 84 -1.96 8.32 -12.87
CA PHE A 84 -1.49 6.94 -13.05
C PHE A 84 -1.39 6.18 -11.74
N GLY A 85 -0.93 6.82 -10.65
CA GLY A 85 -0.79 6.21 -9.33
C GLY A 85 -2.10 5.69 -8.78
N THR A 86 -3.15 6.52 -8.80
CA THR A 86 -4.48 6.14 -8.32
C THR A 86 -5.09 5.00 -9.13
N VAL A 87 -5.00 5.08 -10.47
CA VAL A 87 -5.49 4.02 -11.36
C VAL A 87 -4.77 2.70 -11.07
N ARG A 88 -3.46 2.75 -10.90
CA ARG A 88 -2.63 1.59 -10.54
C ARG A 88 -3.04 0.99 -9.20
N ALA A 89 -3.31 1.82 -8.18
CA ALA A 89 -3.79 1.36 -6.88
C ALA A 89 -5.12 0.62 -6.98
N ILE A 90 -6.07 1.14 -7.78
CA ILE A 90 -7.37 0.48 -8.03
C ILE A 90 -7.16 -0.89 -8.67
N VAL A 91 -6.31 -0.95 -9.70
CA VAL A 91 -6.06 -2.16 -10.46
C VAL A 91 -5.35 -3.20 -9.58
N LEU A 92 -4.34 -2.80 -8.81
CA LEU A 92 -3.65 -3.66 -7.85
C LEU A 92 -4.61 -4.21 -6.78
N LYS A 93 -5.42 -3.34 -6.18
CA LYS A 93 -6.41 -3.75 -5.19
C LYS A 93 -7.39 -4.77 -5.78
N ALA A 94 -8.00 -4.46 -6.91
CA ALA A 94 -8.99 -5.34 -7.54
C ALA A 94 -8.43 -6.73 -7.86
N SER A 95 -7.13 -6.82 -8.13
CA SER A 95 -6.46 -8.04 -8.54
C SER A 95 -5.98 -8.90 -7.40
N ILE A 96 -5.41 -8.25 -6.38
CA ILE A 96 -4.78 -8.95 -5.25
C ILE A 96 -5.83 -9.38 -4.23
N PHE A 97 -6.91 -8.60 -4.10
CA PHE A 97 -7.82 -8.68 -2.96
C PHE A 97 -9.25 -9.07 -3.32
N SER A 98 -9.48 -9.55 -4.53
CA SER A 98 -10.79 -10.07 -4.94
C SER A 98 -11.23 -11.32 -4.14
N ALA A 99 -10.29 -11.97 -3.44
CA ALA A 99 -10.53 -13.18 -2.65
C ALA A 99 -10.86 -12.91 -1.17
N TYR A 100 -10.69 -11.65 -0.68
CA TYR A 100 -10.89 -11.35 0.74
C TYR A 100 -12.34 -10.99 1.07
N ASP A 101 -12.80 -11.44 2.24
CA ASP A 101 -14.01 -10.94 2.88
C ASP A 101 -13.85 -9.44 3.19
N VAL A 102 -14.64 -8.63 2.51
CA VAL A 102 -14.55 -7.16 2.55
C VAL A 102 -14.77 -6.61 3.96
N GLU A 103 -15.75 -7.15 4.70
CA GLU A 103 -16.08 -6.69 6.06
C GLU A 103 -14.97 -7.03 7.06
N ARG A 104 -14.43 -8.23 6.98
CA ARG A 104 -13.33 -8.68 7.84
C ARG A 104 -12.04 -7.88 7.58
N ALA A 105 -11.76 -7.56 6.33
CA ALA A 105 -10.57 -6.82 5.93
C ALA A 105 -10.73 -5.29 6.04
N ARG A 106 -11.93 -4.77 6.35
CA ARG A 106 -12.22 -3.33 6.36
C ARG A 106 -11.27 -2.50 7.25
N PRO A 107 -11.01 -2.87 8.53
CA PRO A 107 -10.09 -2.09 9.38
C PRO A 107 -8.68 -2.01 8.79
N PHE A 108 -8.19 -3.12 8.22
CA PHE A 108 -6.91 -3.20 7.54
C PHE A 108 -6.86 -2.28 6.30
N TRP A 109 -7.94 -2.27 5.52
CA TRP A 109 -8.03 -1.41 4.33
C TRP A 109 -8.08 0.07 4.66
N LEU A 110 -8.77 0.44 5.71
CA LEU A 110 -8.79 1.82 6.19
C LEU A 110 -7.39 2.25 6.63
N HIS A 111 -6.66 1.39 7.34
CA HIS A 111 -5.27 1.64 7.71
C HIS A 111 -4.38 1.82 6.46
N ALA A 112 -4.46 0.91 5.51
CA ALA A 112 -3.68 0.99 4.26
C ALA A 112 -4.00 2.27 3.47
N LEU A 113 -5.28 2.68 3.42
CA LEU A 113 -5.71 3.93 2.78
C LEU A 113 -5.20 5.15 3.54
N GLY A 114 -5.32 5.16 4.86
CA GLY A 114 -4.77 6.23 5.71
C GLY A 114 -3.27 6.40 5.53
N THR A 115 -2.53 5.28 5.51
CA THR A 115 -1.09 5.30 5.24
C THR A 115 -0.79 5.80 3.82
N ALA A 116 -1.61 5.44 2.82
CA ALA A 116 -1.44 5.94 1.46
C ALA A 116 -1.64 7.47 1.36
N CYS A 117 -2.68 8.01 1.99
CA CYS A 117 -2.96 9.45 2.04
C CYS A 117 -1.83 10.19 2.78
N ALA A 118 -1.41 9.68 3.94
CA ALA A 118 -0.29 10.22 4.68
C ALA A 118 1.02 10.21 3.87
N ALA A 119 1.33 9.10 3.18
CA ALA A 119 2.53 8.98 2.35
C ALA A 119 2.54 10.00 1.19
N ARG A 120 1.40 10.21 0.52
CA ARG A 120 1.26 11.26 -0.50
C ARG A 120 1.50 12.65 0.09
N THR A 121 0.90 12.94 1.22
CA THR A 121 1.05 14.22 1.93
C THR A 121 2.49 14.46 2.34
N VAL A 122 3.12 13.49 2.99
CA VAL A 122 4.54 13.53 3.40
C VAL A 122 5.44 13.74 2.18
N ALA A 123 5.27 12.98 1.10
CA ALA A 123 6.06 13.11 -0.11
C ALA A 123 5.93 14.51 -0.74
N ARG A 124 4.74 15.10 -0.75
CA ARG A 124 4.52 16.46 -1.27
C ARG A 124 5.20 17.53 -0.41
N ILE A 125 5.07 17.45 0.91
CA ILE A 125 5.64 18.44 1.84
C ILE A 125 7.17 18.34 1.89
N SER A 126 7.70 17.12 1.82
CA SER A 126 9.15 16.86 1.80
C SER A 126 9.82 17.11 0.43
N GLY A 127 9.04 17.30 -0.62
CA GLY A 127 9.57 17.39 -1.98
C GLY A 127 10.09 16.06 -2.53
N LEU A 128 9.68 14.94 -1.98
CA LEU A 128 10.10 13.60 -2.38
C LEU A 128 9.35 13.16 -3.65
N GLY A 129 9.74 13.65 -4.81
CA GLY A 129 9.28 13.15 -6.11
C GLY A 129 7.76 13.17 -6.30
N ASN A 130 7.22 12.11 -6.93
CA ASN A 130 5.80 12.00 -7.24
C ASN A 130 5.02 11.42 -6.04
N GLY A 131 4.15 12.23 -5.44
CA GLY A 131 3.27 11.81 -4.34
C GLY A 131 2.36 10.62 -4.67
N ASP A 132 2.03 10.41 -5.94
CA ASP A 132 1.21 9.26 -6.36
C ASP A 132 1.96 7.92 -6.22
N ASP A 133 3.27 7.91 -6.41
CA ASP A 133 4.07 6.70 -6.14
C ASP A 133 4.12 6.42 -4.64
N ALA A 134 4.32 7.44 -3.81
CA ALA A 134 4.28 7.31 -2.36
C ALA A 134 2.91 6.81 -1.87
N PHE A 135 1.80 7.30 -2.44
CA PHE A 135 0.45 6.79 -2.16
C PHE A 135 0.35 5.29 -2.38
N VAL A 136 0.82 4.79 -3.52
CA VAL A 136 0.75 3.36 -3.82
C VAL A 136 1.67 2.56 -2.90
N MET A 137 2.86 3.05 -2.57
CA MET A 137 3.76 2.40 -1.61
C MET A 137 3.10 2.30 -0.24
N GLY A 138 2.47 3.38 0.24
CA GLY A 138 1.69 3.38 1.48
C GLY A 138 0.50 2.41 1.45
N LEU A 139 -0.21 2.32 0.32
CA LEU A 139 -1.33 1.38 0.17
C LEU A 139 -0.89 -0.09 0.24
N LEU A 140 0.31 -0.39 -0.19
CA LEU A 140 0.83 -1.76 -0.31
C LEU A 140 1.77 -2.17 0.84
N HIS A 141 2.15 -1.26 1.74
CA HIS A 141 3.21 -1.51 2.72
C HIS A 141 2.99 -2.77 3.56
N ASP A 142 1.75 -3.01 3.95
CA ASP A 142 1.32 -4.11 4.81
C ASP A 142 0.82 -5.34 4.04
N LEU A 143 0.99 -5.40 2.74
CA LEU A 143 0.49 -6.47 1.88
C LEU A 143 0.92 -7.87 2.34
N GLY A 144 2.12 -7.97 2.93
CA GLY A 144 2.62 -9.24 3.46
C GLY A 144 1.76 -9.82 4.58
N LYS A 145 1.11 -8.99 5.41
CA LYS A 145 0.18 -9.45 6.47
C LYS A 145 -1.02 -10.18 5.86
N LEU A 146 -1.57 -9.59 4.79
CA LEU A 146 -2.70 -10.20 4.10
C LEU A 146 -2.29 -11.53 3.47
N ALA A 147 -1.13 -11.59 2.81
CA ALA A 147 -0.65 -12.82 2.21
C ALA A 147 -0.43 -13.91 3.26
N LEU A 148 0.14 -13.57 4.41
CA LEU A 148 0.33 -14.50 5.53
C LEU A 148 -1.02 -15.00 6.06
N ASP A 149 -1.99 -14.12 6.26
CA ASP A 149 -3.30 -14.48 6.80
C ASP A 149 -4.13 -15.34 5.84
N GLU A 150 -4.05 -15.06 4.54
CA GLU A 150 -4.83 -15.77 3.53
C GLU A 150 -4.18 -17.09 3.11
N PHE A 151 -2.89 -17.07 2.81
CA PHE A 151 -2.22 -18.22 2.22
C PHE A 151 -1.53 -19.14 3.22
N LEU A 152 -1.21 -18.63 4.41
CA LEU A 152 -0.58 -19.39 5.50
C LEU A 152 -1.34 -19.23 6.83
N PRO A 153 -2.68 -19.37 6.88
CA PRO A 153 -3.51 -19.05 8.05
C PRO A 153 -3.09 -19.84 9.30
N GLU A 154 -2.68 -21.10 9.15
CA GLU A 154 -2.28 -21.93 10.28
C GLU A 154 -0.97 -21.47 10.92
N LEU A 155 -0.08 -20.83 10.15
CA LEU A 155 1.15 -20.23 10.63
C LEU A 155 0.95 -18.83 11.19
N TYR A 156 -0.01 -18.07 10.62
CA TYR A 156 -0.24 -16.68 11.01
C TYR A 156 -1.21 -16.51 12.19
N ARG A 157 -2.13 -17.47 12.39
CA ARG A 157 -3.05 -17.46 13.53
C ARG A 157 -2.34 -17.32 14.88
N PRO A 158 -1.25 -18.06 15.19
CA PRO A 158 -0.51 -17.87 16.44
C PRO A 158 0.06 -16.46 16.62
N VAL A 159 0.44 -15.77 15.54
CA VAL A 159 0.90 -14.37 15.59
C VAL A 159 -0.23 -13.47 16.06
N ARG A 160 -1.40 -13.55 15.44
CA ARG A 160 -2.58 -12.75 15.82
C ARG A 160 -3.03 -13.03 17.25
N GLU A 161 -3.05 -14.30 17.67
CA GLU A 161 -3.41 -14.71 19.04
C GLU A 161 -2.41 -14.17 20.06
N ALA A 162 -1.11 -14.14 19.73
CA ALA A 162 -0.08 -13.57 20.59
C ALA A 162 -0.28 -12.05 20.76
N VAL A 163 -0.52 -11.31 19.68
CA VAL A 163 -0.79 -9.87 19.74
C VAL A 163 -2.08 -9.57 20.51
N ALA A 164 -3.14 -10.34 20.28
CA ALA A 164 -4.41 -10.16 20.99
C ALA A 164 -4.29 -10.40 22.50
N ARG A 165 -3.44 -11.35 22.92
CA ARG A 165 -3.22 -11.71 24.32
C ARG A 165 -2.24 -10.78 25.03
N ASP A 166 -1.10 -10.52 24.40
CA ASP A 166 0.08 -9.91 25.03
C ASP A 166 0.21 -8.41 24.67
N GLY A 167 -0.50 -7.94 23.62
CA GLY A 167 -0.31 -6.62 23.03
C GLY A 167 1.01 -6.53 22.26
N GLY A 168 1.46 -5.29 22.01
CA GLY A 168 2.71 -4.99 21.31
C GLY A 168 2.57 -4.94 19.78
N LEU A 169 3.69 -4.76 19.11
CA LEU A 169 3.73 -4.69 17.65
C LEU A 169 3.58 -6.07 17.03
N ILE A 170 2.73 -6.18 16.01
CA ILE A 170 2.52 -7.44 15.28
C ILE A 170 3.82 -7.92 14.62
N ARG A 171 4.66 -6.99 14.15
CA ARG A 171 5.99 -7.27 13.61
C ARG A 171 6.86 -8.08 14.57
N ASP A 172 6.89 -7.70 15.85
CA ASP A 172 7.71 -8.40 16.86
C ASP A 172 7.20 -9.83 17.10
N ALA A 173 5.87 -10.01 17.07
CA ALA A 173 5.27 -11.32 17.15
C ALA A 173 5.57 -12.17 15.89
N GLU A 174 5.54 -11.58 14.70
CA GLU A 174 5.92 -12.23 13.45
C GLU A 174 7.36 -12.72 13.48
N ILE A 175 8.31 -11.85 13.83
CA ILE A 175 9.74 -12.22 13.94
C ILE A 175 9.93 -13.36 14.95
N ARG A 176 9.28 -13.27 16.11
CA ARG A 176 9.39 -14.29 17.16
C ARG A 176 8.82 -15.63 16.76
N ILE A 177 7.69 -15.65 16.04
CA ILE A 177 6.93 -16.89 15.75
C ILE A 177 7.28 -17.46 14.39
N LEU A 178 7.47 -16.59 13.37
CA LEU A 178 7.71 -17.01 11.99
C LEU A 178 9.19 -16.94 11.61
N GLY A 179 10.00 -16.11 12.29
CA GLY A 179 11.40 -15.84 11.96
C GLY A 179 11.59 -14.81 10.85
N CYS A 180 10.53 -14.17 10.39
CA CYS A 180 10.52 -13.02 9.48
C CYS A 180 9.27 -12.18 9.73
N ASP A 181 9.26 -10.95 9.24
CA ASP A 181 8.10 -10.07 9.30
C ASP A 181 7.36 -9.96 7.96
N HIS A 182 6.20 -9.29 7.99
CA HIS A 182 5.39 -9.04 6.80
C HIS A 182 6.08 -8.15 5.75
N ALA A 183 7.06 -7.33 6.13
CA ALA A 183 7.80 -6.49 5.18
C ALA A 183 8.66 -7.35 4.24
N VAL A 184 9.27 -8.42 4.77
CA VAL A 184 10.00 -9.43 3.99
C VAL A 184 9.05 -10.14 3.02
N VAL A 185 7.87 -10.53 3.48
CA VAL A 185 6.84 -11.17 2.63
C VAL A 185 6.34 -10.20 1.56
N GLY A 186 6.09 -8.95 1.92
CA GLY A 186 5.72 -7.89 0.98
C GLY A 186 6.75 -7.66 -0.11
N ARG A 187 8.04 -7.68 0.25
CA ARG A 187 9.15 -7.64 -0.71
C ARG A 187 9.10 -8.82 -1.68
N PHE A 188 8.93 -10.04 -1.18
CA PHE A 188 8.80 -11.24 -2.00
C PHE A 188 7.65 -11.11 -3.01
N LEU A 189 6.48 -10.62 -2.57
CA LEU A 189 5.34 -10.39 -3.46
C LEU A 189 5.65 -9.35 -4.53
N CYS A 190 6.30 -8.26 -4.19
CA CYS A 190 6.74 -7.24 -5.15
C CYS A 190 7.69 -7.82 -6.20
N GLU A 191 8.61 -8.69 -5.80
CA GLU A 191 9.53 -9.40 -6.70
C GLU A 191 8.76 -10.35 -7.61
N HIS A 192 7.87 -11.17 -7.04
CA HIS A 192 7.03 -12.11 -7.78
C HIS A 192 6.18 -11.41 -8.85
N TRP A 193 5.66 -10.23 -8.52
CA TRP A 193 4.87 -9.42 -9.45
C TRP A 193 5.68 -8.48 -10.32
N SER A 194 7.00 -8.53 -10.27
CA SER A 194 7.91 -7.65 -11.02
C SER A 194 7.58 -6.15 -10.84
N LEU A 195 7.21 -5.75 -9.62
CA LEU A 195 7.02 -4.35 -9.28
C LEU A 195 8.35 -3.59 -9.28
N PRO A 196 8.36 -2.27 -9.54
CA PRO A 196 9.57 -1.47 -9.55
C PRO A 196 10.38 -1.58 -8.27
N LEU A 197 11.70 -1.46 -8.39
CA LEU A 197 12.63 -1.54 -7.28
C LEU A 197 12.28 -0.56 -6.14
N ALA A 198 11.84 0.65 -6.47
CA ALA A 198 11.45 1.64 -5.48
C ALA A 198 10.29 1.18 -4.57
N TYR A 199 9.31 0.44 -5.14
CA TYR A 199 8.21 -0.13 -4.37
C TYR A 199 8.68 -1.25 -3.46
N ARG A 200 9.46 -2.16 -4.02
CA ARG A 200 10.07 -3.26 -3.27
C ARG A 200 10.88 -2.74 -2.09
N ASP A 201 11.72 -1.75 -2.33
CA ASP A 201 12.59 -1.16 -1.31
C ASP A 201 11.78 -0.40 -0.25
N ALA A 202 10.74 0.36 -0.65
CA ALA A 202 9.87 1.06 0.28
C ALA A 202 9.11 0.08 1.18
N ILE A 203 8.57 -1.01 0.61
CA ILE A 203 7.81 -2.03 1.36
C ILE A 203 8.76 -2.85 2.26
N ALA A 204 9.92 -3.26 1.77
CA ALA A 204 10.90 -3.98 2.57
C ALA A 204 11.44 -3.14 3.75
N GLY A 205 11.64 -1.85 3.50
CA GLY A 205 12.35 -0.95 4.41
C GLY A 205 11.47 -0.16 5.37
N HIS A 206 10.13 -0.25 5.31
CA HIS A 206 9.28 0.62 6.12
C HIS A 206 9.38 0.38 7.64
N HIS A 207 9.92 -0.75 8.06
CA HIS A 207 10.27 -1.01 9.46
C HIS A 207 11.76 -0.98 9.75
N ASP A 208 12.60 -1.11 8.73
CA ASP A 208 14.05 -1.10 8.84
C ASP A 208 14.66 -0.48 7.57
N LEU A 209 15.02 0.79 7.65
CA LEU A 209 15.52 1.57 6.52
C LEU A 209 16.79 0.98 5.89
N SER A 210 17.53 0.13 6.61
CA SER A 210 18.73 -0.53 6.10
C SER A 210 18.44 -1.56 5.00
N LEU A 211 17.19 -2.04 4.92
CA LEU A 211 16.74 -2.99 3.89
C LEU A 211 16.43 -2.33 2.54
N SER A 212 16.49 -1.00 2.48
CA SER A 212 16.31 -0.23 1.25
C SER A 212 17.65 0.21 0.67
N SER A 213 17.77 0.25 -0.65
CA SER A 213 18.91 0.88 -1.32
C SER A 213 18.98 2.37 -0.97
N ASP A 214 20.17 2.96 -1.00
CA ASP A 214 20.37 4.38 -0.66
C ASP A 214 19.48 5.31 -1.49
N ALA A 215 19.29 5.01 -2.77
CA ALA A 215 18.46 5.80 -3.67
C ALA A 215 16.96 5.77 -3.31
N ASN A 216 16.46 4.66 -2.76
CA ASN A 216 15.06 4.45 -2.44
C ASN A 216 14.74 4.57 -0.95
N ARG A 217 15.75 4.68 -0.08
CA ARG A 217 15.59 4.83 1.37
C ARG A 217 14.68 6.00 1.78
N PRO A 218 14.67 7.14 1.08
CA PRO A 218 13.70 8.20 1.37
C PRO A 218 12.24 7.78 1.20
N PHE A 219 11.93 6.88 0.26
CA PHE A 219 10.56 6.34 0.11
C PHE A 219 10.20 5.40 1.26
N ALA A 220 11.12 4.56 1.73
CA ALA A 220 10.89 3.73 2.92
C ALA A 220 10.66 4.60 4.16
N ALA A 221 11.45 5.66 4.33
CA ALA A 221 11.27 6.64 5.40
C ALA A 221 9.91 7.35 5.31
N CYS A 222 9.47 7.68 4.09
CA CYS A 222 8.14 8.27 3.84
C CYS A 222 7.02 7.32 4.28
N VAL A 223 7.10 6.04 3.90
CA VAL A 223 6.10 5.03 4.28
C VAL A 223 6.11 4.76 5.78
N GLN A 224 7.29 4.67 6.42
CA GLN A 224 7.40 4.52 7.88
C GLN A 224 6.71 5.67 8.62
N LEU A 225 6.98 6.91 8.23
CA LEU A 225 6.33 8.08 8.84
C LEU A 225 4.83 8.07 8.59
N ALA A 226 4.41 7.70 7.39
CA ALA A 226 3.00 7.64 7.00
C ALA A 226 2.21 6.59 7.80
N ASP A 227 2.78 5.40 8.06
CA ASP A 227 2.18 4.37 8.92
C ASP A 227 1.98 4.92 10.34
N ILE A 228 3.00 5.59 10.90
CA ILE A 228 2.91 6.22 12.23
C ILE A 228 1.82 7.29 12.27
N ILE A 229 1.70 8.12 11.23
CA ILE A 229 0.65 9.15 11.14
C ILE A 229 -0.73 8.50 11.08
N ALA A 230 -0.94 7.48 10.25
CA ALA A 230 -2.22 6.77 10.15
C ALA A 230 -2.63 6.13 11.49
N ARG A 231 -1.66 5.57 12.23
CA ARG A 231 -1.87 5.03 13.59
C ARG A 231 -2.20 6.13 14.59
N ALA A 232 -1.50 7.27 14.55
CA ALA A 232 -1.75 8.40 15.43
C ALA A 232 -3.14 9.02 15.21
N LEU A 233 -3.62 9.04 13.97
CA LEU A 233 -4.98 9.46 13.59
C LEU A 233 -6.04 8.37 13.83
N LEU A 234 -5.66 7.19 14.35
CA LEU A 234 -6.55 6.06 14.63
C LEU A 234 -7.32 5.56 13.39
N ILE A 235 -6.71 5.62 12.22
CA ILE A 235 -7.34 5.23 10.96
C ILE A 235 -7.17 3.74 10.71
N GLY A 236 -8.28 3.03 10.81
CA GLY A 236 -8.29 1.58 10.65
C GLY A 236 -7.45 0.84 11.70
N ASN A 237 -6.97 -0.35 11.34
CA ASN A 237 -6.09 -1.16 12.20
C ASN A 237 -5.17 -2.04 11.36
N GLY A 238 -3.87 -1.86 11.52
CA GLY A 238 -2.83 -2.63 10.83
C GLY A 238 -2.53 -4.01 11.45
N GLY A 239 -3.37 -4.47 12.40
CA GLY A 239 -3.21 -5.77 13.07
C GLY A 239 -2.75 -5.67 14.53
N ASP A 240 -2.40 -4.48 15.00
CA ASP A 240 -2.08 -4.15 16.39
C ASP A 240 -2.45 -2.70 16.72
N ASN A 241 -2.43 -2.34 18.00
CA ASN A 241 -2.70 -0.99 18.49
C ASN A 241 -1.44 -0.30 19.07
N ALA A 242 -0.27 -0.87 18.85
CA ALA A 242 0.98 -0.30 19.35
C ALA A 242 1.51 0.78 18.39
N MET A 243 2.26 1.74 18.94
CA MET A 243 2.90 2.78 18.16
C MET A 243 4.38 2.40 17.94
N PRO A 244 4.81 2.20 16.69
CA PRO A 244 6.22 1.93 16.41
C PRO A 244 7.07 3.18 16.66
N VAL A 245 8.35 2.94 16.95
CA VAL A 245 9.31 4.03 17.12
C VAL A 245 9.75 4.53 15.76
N LEU A 246 9.70 5.84 15.56
CA LEU A 246 10.20 6.48 14.34
C LEU A 246 11.73 6.36 14.29
N ASP A 247 12.27 5.87 13.16
CA ASP A 247 13.71 5.85 12.96
C ASP A 247 14.27 7.29 12.97
N SER A 248 15.36 7.48 13.70
CA SER A 248 15.99 8.79 13.87
C SER A 248 16.48 9.44 12.56
N GLN A 249 16.62 8.66 11.49
CA GLN A 249 17.05 9.13 10.19
C GLN A 249 15.90 9.71 9.35
N VAL A 250 14.63 9.38 9.67
CA VAL A 250 13.46 9.74 8.85
C VAL A 250 13.37 11.23 8.60
N MET A 251 13.45 12.05 9.63
CA MET A 251 13.37 13.51 9.52
C MET A 251 14.45 14.08 8.61
N ARG A 252 15.66 13.56 8.70
CA ARG A 252 16.80 13.98 7.88
C ARG A 252 16.62 13.53 6.42
N LEU A 253 16.22 12.27 6.19
CA LEU A 253 16.02 11.72 4.85
C LEU A 253 14.90 12.42 4.08
N LEU A 254 13.88 12.88 4.79
CA LEU A 254 12.74 13.60 4.23
C LEU A 254 12.89 15.12 4.27
N HIS A 255 14.01 15.64 4.79
CA HIS A 255 14.23 17.09 4.99
C HIS A 255 13.08 17.77 5.72
N LEU A 256 12.41 17.05 6.65
CA LEU A 256 11.29 17.57 7.43
C LEU A 256 11.77 18.24 8.73
N ARG A 257 11.01 19.24 9.17
CA ARG A 257 11.15 19.90 10.45
C ARG A 257 9.95 19.62 11.35
N GLU A 258 10.15 19.71 12.65
CA GLU A 258 9.10 19.44 13.64
C GLU A 258 7.88 20.37 13.48
N ASP A 259 8.10 21.63 13.07
CA ASP A 259 7.01 22.61 12.87
C ASP A 259 6.09 22.27 11.70
N GLN A 260 6.45 21.34 10.80
CA GLN A 260 5.64 20.90 9.67
C GLN A 260 4.67 19.77 10.03
N PHE A 261 4.78 19.15 11.23
CA PHE A 261 3.90 18.04 11.59
C PHE A 261 2.42 18.44 11.65
N SER A 262 2.11 19.62 12.18
CA SER A 262 0.72 20.13 12.22
C SER A 262 0.12 20.19 10.82
N ASP A 263 0.87 20.70 9.84
CA ASP A 263 0.42 20.80 8.46
C ASP A 263 0.26 19.41 7.83
N ILE A 264 1.18 18.48 8.13
CA ILE A 264 1.12 17.09 7.65
C ILE A 264 -0.14 16.40 8.19
N PHE A 265 -0.42 16.52 9.50
CA PHE A 265 -1.60 15.91 10.09
C PHE A 265 -2.88 16.47 9.48
N THR A 266 -3.05 17.79 9.45
CA THR A 266 -4.23 18.45 8.89
C THR A 266 -4.43 18.09 7.41
N ALA A 267 -3.38 18.17 6.60
CA ALA A 267 -3.47 17.82 5.19
C ALA A 267 -3.76 16.33 4.96
N THR A 268 -3.31 15.45 5.87
CA THR A 268 -3.62 14.02 5.81
C THR A 268 -5.08 13.77 6.15
N GLU A 269 -5.62 14.39 7.20
CA GLU A 269 -7.05 14.30 7.56
C GLU A 269 -7.93 14.76 6.40
N ASP A 270 -7.64 15.93 5.82
CA ASP A 270 -8.35 16.45 4.65
C ASP A 270 -8.31 15.47 3.46
N GLU A 271 -7.20 14.79 3.26
CA GLU A 271 -7.06 13.83 2.17
C GLU A 271 -7.82 12.54 2.45
N ILE A 272 -7.87 12.10 3.70
CA ILE A 272 -8.62 10.91 4.13
C ILE A 272 -10.12 11.14 4.02
N ASP A 273 -10.63 12.27 4.48
CA ASP A 273 -12.06 12.63 4.36
C ASP A 273 -12.52 12.55 2.90
N ARG A 274 -11.68 13.01 2.00
CA ARG A 274 -11.93 12.88 0.56
C ARG A 274 -11.81 11.44 0.08
N ALA A 275 -10.92 10.63 0.64
CA ALA A 275 -10.66 9.26 0.22
C ALA A 275 -11.66 8.24 0.80
N GLU A 276 -12.48 8.55 1.80
CA GLU A 276 -13.56 7.67 2.28
C GLU A 276 -14.57 7.34 1.16
N VAL A 277 -14.82 8.29 0.27
CA VAL A 277 -15.62 8.07 -0.94
C VAL A 277 -14.96 7.03 -1.85
N PHE A 278 -13.62 7.05 -1.95
CA PHE A 278 -12.83 6.05 -2.68
C PHE A 278 -13.04 4.63 -2.12
N PHE A 279 -13.02 4.50 -0.79
CA PHE A 279 -13.22 3.21 -0.13
C PHE A 279 -14.61 2.62 -0.41
N THR A 280 -15.64 3.44 -0.35
CA THR A 280 -17.02 3.01 -0.61
C THR A 280 -17.21 2.55 -2.06
N ILE A 281 -16.61 3.25 -3.03
CA ILE A 281 -16.73 2.94 -4.46
C ILE A 281 -15.95 1.68 -4.86
N ILE A 282 -14.80 1.43 -4.22
CA ILE A 282 -13.96 0.28 -4.58
C ILE A 282 -14.51 -1.03 -3.97
N ASN A 283 -15.27 -0.95 -2.87
CA ASN A 283 -15.84 -2.12 -2.19
C ASN A 283 -17.28 -2.43 -2.62
N GLY A 284 -18.00 -1.51 -3.28
CA GLY A 284 -19.31 -1.72 -3.91
C GLY A 284 -19.18 -2.12 -5.37
#